data_f6f12c09e75d8835d1b886a00dc924d2
#
_entry.id   f6f12c09e75d8835d1b886a00dc924d2
#
_cell.length_a   1.000
_cell.length_b   1.000
_cell.length_c   1.000
_cell.angle_alpha   90.00
_cell.angle_beta   90.00
_cell.angle_gamma   90.00
#
_symmetry.space_group_name_H-M   'P 1'
#
loop_
_entity.id
_entity.type
_entity.pdbx_description
1 polymer ?
#
loop_
_entity_poly.entity_id
_entity_poly.type
_entity_poly.pdbx_seq_one_letter_code
_entity_poly.pdbx_strand_id
1 'polypeptide(L)'
;NKDPWNHQCYDAYADMIEGGPIAIGISPAQVSIGTLLAHVRHGDVAEVHSLRRGAAEALEIIAHGSSKDSKVVGRPIEQVPLPRGTSIAAVVRDERNEEGRVVRREVIIPHHDTVIREDDHVIVFCTSKKLVQKVEKLFQVGFHFL
;
A
#
# COMPACT_ATOMS: atom_id res chain seq x y z
N ASN A 1 19.23 -15.51 -27.97
CA ASN A 1 19.98 -14.32 -28.33
C ASN A 1 19.96 -13.38 -27.13
N LYS A 2 20.92 -13.53 -26.22
CA LYS A 2 21.09 -12.59 -25.10
C LYS A 2 21.85 -11.40 -25.67
N ASP A 3 21.19 -10.25 -25.69
CA ASP A 3 21.77 -9.01 -26.17
C ASP A 3 22.79 -8.49 -25.12
N PRO A 4 24.10 -8.52 -25.36
CA PRO A 4 25.12 -8.18 -24.37
C PRO A 4 25.07 -6.69 -23.96
N TRP A 5 24.47 -5.85 -24.80
CA TRP A 5 24.38 -4.41 -24.58
C TRP A 5 23.37 -4.00 -23.51
N ASN A 6 22.41 -4.88 -23.23
CA ASN A 6 21.34 -4.55 -22.29
C ASN A 6 21.81 -4.66 -20.83
N HIS A 7 22.68 -5.61 -20.50
CA HIS A 7 23.23 -5.76 -19.14
C HIS A 7 24.22 -4.66 -18.78
N GLN A 8 25.14 -4.32 -19.68
CA GLN A 8 26.13 -3.26 -19.42
C GLN A 8 25.46 -1.88 -19.21
N CYS A 9 24.38 -1.58 -19.92
CA CYS A 9 23.63 -0.35 -19.75
C CYS A 9 22.93 -0.28 -18.39
N TYR A 10 22.36 -1.41 -17.92
CA TYR A 10 21.72 -1.49 -16.62
C TYR A 10 22.69 -1.36 -15.46
N ASP A 11 23.85 -2.00 -15.54
CA ASP A 11 24.88 -1.94 -14.50
C ASP A 11 25.47 -0.53 -14.39
N ALA A 12 25.78 0.11 -15.52
CA ALA A 12 26.27 1.49 -15.54
C ALA A 12 25.22 2.49 -14.99
N TYR A 13 23.93 2.27 -15.26
CA TYR A 13 22.84 3.09 -14.74
C TYR A 13 22.65 2.88 -13.23
N ALA A 14 22.76 1.65 -12.76
CA ALA A 14 22.70 1.32 -11.34
C ALA A 14 23.84 1.97 -10.56
N ASP A 15 25.08 1.90 -11.07
CA ASP A 15 26.26 2.52 -10.46
C ASP A 15 26.15 4.05 -10.40
N MET A 16 25.54 4.67 -11.41
CA MET A 16 25.32 6.14 -11.43
C MET A 16 24.29 6.59 -10.38
N ILE A 17 23.34 5.74 -10.02
CA ILE A 17 22.35 6.01 -8.97
C ILE A 17 22.91 5.73 -7.58
N GLU A 18 23.75 4.67 -7.41
CA GLU A 18 24.27 4.26 -6.09
C GLU A 18 25.40 5.14 -5.56
N GLY A 19 26.19 5.74 -6.40
CA GLY A 19 27.35 6.55 -5.98
C GLY A 19 27.66 7.74 -6.90
N GLY A 20 26.84 7.96 -7.91
CA GLY A 20 27.06 8.95 -8.95
C GLY A 20 26.25 10.25 -8.79
N PRO A 21 26.33 11.14 -9.79
CA PRO A 21 25.67 12.45 -9.77
C PRO A 21 24.14 12.40 -9.92
N ILE A 22 23.54 11.22 -10.13
CA ILE A 22 22.09 11.07 -10.30
C ILE A 22 21.47 10.69 -8.96
N ALA A 23 20.75 11.62 -8.33
CA ALA A 23 20.11 11.41 -7.04
C ALA A 23 18.85 10.53 -7.12
N ILE A 24 18.13 10.53 -8.26
CA ILE A 24 16.90 9.75 -8.47
C ILE A 24 16.87 9.26 -9.91
N GLY A 25 16.69 7.95 -10.09
CA GLY A 25 16.40 7.34 -11.37
C GLY A 25 14.97 6.80 -11.42
N ILE A 26 14.21 7.19 -12.42
CA ILE A 26 12.86 6.68 -12.66
C ILE A 26 12.90 5.72 -13.85
N SER A 27 12.60 4.44 -13.60
CA SER A 27 12.41 3.47 -14.67
C SER A 27 10.95 3.46 -15.11
N PRO A 28 10.64 3.83 -16.36
CA PRO A 28 9.26 3.82 -16.88
C PRO A 28 8.62 2.41 -16.80
N ALA A 29 9.41 1.36 -16.96
CA ALA A 29 8.95 -0.02 -16.85
C ALA A 29 8.52 -0.36 -15.42
N GLN A 30 9.27 0.06 -14.41
CA GLN A 30 8.92 -0.20 -13.01
C GLN A 30 7.68 0.60 -12.58
N VAL A 31 7.55 1.84 -13.03
CA VAL A 31 6.36 2.67 -12.80
C VAL A 31 5.14 2.03 -13.46
N SER A 32 5.25 1.62 -14.74
CA SER A 32 4.14 0.99 -15.48
C SER A 32 3.73 -0.35 -14.90
N ILE A 33 4.68 -1.19 -14.48
CA ILE A 33 4.40 -2.49 -13.84
C ILE A 33 3.71 -2.27 -12.49
N GLY A 34 4.17 -1.31 -11.69
CA GLY A 34 3.54 -0.96 -10.41
C GLY A 34 2.06 -0.56 -10.60
N THR A 35 1.79 0.34 -11.53
CA THR A 35 0.43 0.80 -11.85
C THR A 35 -0.44 -0.32 -12.43
N LEU A 36 0.09 -1.16 -13.33
CA LEU A 36 -0.64 -2.31 -13.88
C LEU A 36 -0.97 -3.35 -12.81
N LEU A 37 -0.04 -3.64 -11.90
CA LEU A 37 -0.28 -4.59 -10.81
C LEU A 37 -1.33 -4.07 -9.83
N ALA A 38 -1.39 -2.77 -9.56
CA ALA A 38 -2.44 -2.16 -8.76
C ALA A 38 -3.83 -2.33 -9.41
N HIS A 39 -3.91 -2.22 -10.75
CA HIS A 39 -5.17 -2.39 -11.51
C HIS A 39 -5.62 -3.85 -11.66
N VAL A 40 -4.70 -4.81 -11.64
CA VAL A 40 -4.99 -6.26 -11.78
C VAL A 40 -5.27 -6.91 -10.43
N ARG A 41 -4.89 -6.29 -9.32
CA ARG A 41 -5.20 -6.79 -7.99
C ARG A 41 -6.68 -6.57 -7.70
N HIS A 42 -7.46 -7.64 -7.71
CA HIS A 42 -8.84 -7.67 -7.24
C HIS A 42 -8.81 -7.53 -5.71
N GLY A 43 -8.92 -6.30 -5.22
CA GLY A 43 -8.95 -6.03 -3.79
C GLY A 43 -8.84 -4.53 -3.52
N ASP A 44 -9.06 -4.16 -2.30
CA ASP A 44 -9.15 -2.81 -1.78
C ASP A 44 -7.79 -2.07 -1.73
N VAL A 45 -6.76 -2.61 -2.43
CA VAL A 45 -5.43 -2.02 -2.50
C VAL A 45 -5.40 -0.91 -3.53
N ALA A 46 -5.24 0.32 -3.07
CA ALA A 46 -5.15 1.50 -3.91
C ALA A 46 -3.75 1.62 -4.55
N GLU A 47 -2.70 1.45 -3.77
CA GLU A 47 -1.33 1.61 -4.25
C GLU A 47 -0.31 0.80 -3.43
N VAL A 48 0.81 0.41 -4.07
CA VAL A 48 1.96 -0.24 -3.41
C VAL A 48 3.24 0.45 -3.82
N HIS A 49 3.96 1.00 -2.85
CA HIS A 49 5.25 1.65 -3.05
C HIS A 49 6.37 0.77 -2.50
N SER A 50 7.28 0.38 -3.37
CA SER A 50 8.49 -0.33 -2.97
C SER A 50 9.55 0.64 -2.46
N LEU A 51 10.08 0.39 -1.27
CA LEU A 51 11.10 1.20 -0.63
C LEU A 51 12.45 0.50 -0.70
N ARG A 52 13.51 1.29 -1.00
CA ARG A 52 14.89 0.78 -1.10
C ARG A 52 14.99 -0.53 -1.89
N ARG A 53 14.50 -0.52 -3.13
CA ARG A 53 14.59 -1.66 -4.06
C ARG A 53 13.96 -2.95 -3.53
N GLY A 54 12.84 -2.84 -2.80
CA GLY A 54 12.09 -3.99 -2.29
C GLY A 54 12.53 -4.47 -0.92
N ALA A 55 13.34 -3.69 -0.19
CA ALA A 55 13.67 -3.99 1.20
C ALA A 55 12.46 -3.85 2.13
N ALA A 56 11.52 -2.95 1.80
CA ALA A 56 10.25 -2.76 2.47
C ALA A 56 9.20 -2.27 1.48
N GLU A 57 7.93 -2.39 1.84
CA GLU A 57 6.80 -1.93 1.04
C GLU A 57 5.92 -1.00 1.88
N ALA A 58 5.44 0.07 1.27
CA ALA A 58 4.35 0.89 1.80
C ALA A 58 3.10 0.60 0.96
N LEU A 59 2.03 0.21 1.62
CA LEU A 59 0.79 -0.24 1.01
C LEU A 59 -0.31 0.74 1.38
N GLU A 60 -0.98 1.35 0.39
CA GLU A 60 -2.23 2.06 0.59
C GLU A 60 -3.38 1.11 0.31
N ILE A 61 -4.25 0.93 1.30
CA ILE A 61 -5.38 0.02 1.22
C ILE A 61 -6.63 0.69 1.78
N ILE A 62 -7.76 0.52 1.09
CA ILE A 62 -9.03 1.10 1.50
C ILE A 62 -9.75 0.10 2.41
N ALA A 63 -10.23 0.59 3.55
CA ALA A 63 -10.97 -0.22 4.51
C ALA A 63 -12.45 -0.26 4.14
N HIS A 64 -12.91 -1.40 3.62
CA HIS A 64 -14.30 -1.60 3.22
C HIS A 64 -15.08 -2.50 4.18
N GLY A 65 -16.40 -2.34 4.13
CA GLY A 65 -17.37 -3.17 4.86
C GLY A 65 -17.71 -2.64 6.25
N SER A 66 -18.66 -3.29 6.85
CA SER A 66 -19.13 -2.96 8.20
C SER A 66 -18.27 -3.59 9.29
N SER A 67 -18.43 -3.15 10.53
CA SER A 67 -17.76 -3.76 11.70
C SER A 67 -18.13 -5.24 11.94
N LYS A 68 -19.19 -5.74 11.27
CA LYS A 68 -19.60 -7.15 11.35
C LYS A 68 -18.88 -8.02 10.34
N ASP A 69 -18.57 -7.47 9.16
CA ASP A 69 -18.06 -8.21 8.02
C ASP A 69 -16.53 -8.03 7.84
N SER A 70 -16.00 -6.92 8.40
CA SER A 70 -14.59 -6.59 8.32
C SER A 70 -13.84 -6.98 9.59
N LYS A 71 -12.59 -7.38 9.44
CA LYS A 71 -11.66 -7.62 10.55
C LYS A 71 -10.94 -6.34 11.00
N VAL A 72 -11.15 -5.26 10.26
CA VAL A 72 -10.42 -3.99 10.40
C VAL A 72 -11.35 -2.84 10.75
N VAL A 73 -12.45 -2.68 10.00
CA VAL A 73 -13.42 -1.59 10.19
C VAL A 73 -14.12 -1.68 11.55
N GLY A 74 -14.26 -0.54 12.21
CA GLY A 74 -14.90 -0.42 13.52
C GLY A 74 -14.04 -0.89 14.68
N ARG A 75 -12.77 -1.25 14.46
CA ARG A 75 -11.83 -1.71 15.49
C ARG A 75 -10.76 -0.66 15.76
N PRO A 76 -10.34 -0.48 17.02
CA PRO A 76 -9.13 0.26 17.32
C PRO A 76 -7.92 -0.51 16.79
N ILE A 77 -6.88 0.20 16.42
CA ILE A 77 -5.68 -0.38 15.76
C ILE A 77 -5.05 -1.50 16.59
N GLU A 78 -5.03 -1.39 17.90
CA GLU A 78 -4.50 -2.45 18.79
C GLU A 78 -5.23 -3.79 18.67
N GLN A 79 -6.50 -3.78 18.20
CA GLN A 79 -7.30 -4.99 18.02
C GLN A 79 -7.26 -5.53 16.59
N VAL A 80 -6.64 -4.80 15.67
CA VAL A 80 -6.46 -5.27 14.28
C VAL A 80 -5.35 -6.33 14.26
N PRO A 81 -5.65 -7.56 13.79
CA PRO A 81 -4.68 -8.68 13.83
C PRO A 81 -3.63 -8.54 12.73
N LEU A 82 -2.81 -7.50 12.81
CA LEU A 82 -1.74 -7.24 11.85
C LEU A 82 -0.66 -8.33 11.90
N PRO A 83 -0.17 -8.78 10.74
CA PRO A 83 0.96 -9.70 10.69
C PRO A 83 2.22 -9.10 11.33
N ARG A 84 3.04 -9.92 11.98
CA ARG A 84 4.34 -9.47 12.50
C ARG A 84 5.20 -8.90 11.37
N GLY A 85 5.83 -7.75 11.60
CA GLY A 85 6.61 -7.03 10.60
C GLY A 85 5.77 -6.09 9.73
N THR A 86 4.54 -5.78 10.15
CA THR A 86 3.71 -4.73 9.57
C THR A 86 3.31 -3.71 10.63
N SER A 87 3.06 -2.49 10.20
CA SER A 87 2.59 -1.40 11.07
C SER A 87 1.73 -0.43 10.26
N ILE A 88 0.65 0.07 10.84
CA ILE A 88 -0.12 1.17 10.26
C ILE A 88 0.65 2.46 10.52
N ALA A 89 1.00 3.16 9.45
CA ALA A 89 1.78 4.40 9.49
C ALA A 89 0.89 5.64 9.53
N ALA A 90 -0.23 5.61 8.80
CA ALA A 90 -1.20 6.69 8.75
C ALA A 90 -2.58 6.17 8.36
N VAL A 91 -3.61 6.94 8.71
CA VAL A 91 -4.97 6.77 8.21
C VAL A 91 -5.38 8.07 7.55
N VAL A 92 -5.77 8.00 6.29
CA VAL A 92 -6.29 9.15 5.54
C VAL A 92 -7.80 9.02 5.44
N ARG A 93 -8.49 10.01 5.93
CA ARG A 93 -9.96 10.05 6.01
C ARG A 93 -10.51 11.18 5.17
N ASP A 94 -11.40 10.85 4.24
CA ASP A 94 -12.07 11.80 3.39
C ASP A 94 -13.49 12.06 3.95
N GLU A 95 -13.77 13.32 4.32
CA GLU A 95 -15.14 13.76 4.61
C GLU A 95 -15.81 14.17 3.30
N ARG A 96 -16.98 13.58 3.02
CA ARG A 96 -17.75 13.84 1.80
C ARG A 96 -19.03 14.58 2.13
N ASN A 97 -19.45 15.50 1.25
CA ASN A 97 -20.74 16.16 1.34
C ASN A 97 -21.88 15.23 0.81
N GLU A 98 -23.11 15.70 0.88
CA GLU A 98 -24.31 14.98 0.39
C GLU A 98 -24.24 14.64 -1.11
N GLU A 99 -23.43 15.39 -1.89
CA GLU A 99 -23.19 15.15 -3.32
C GLU A 99 -22.05 14.13 -3.55
N GLY A 100 -21.44 13.55 -2.48
CA GLY A 100 -20.34 12.61 -2.55
C GLY A 100 -18.96 13.23 -2.84
N ARG A 101 -18.85 14.57 -2.88
CA ARG A 101 -17.58 15.26 -3.11
C ARG A 101 -16.79 15.34 -1.82
N VAL A 102 -15.49 15.09 -1.92
CA VAL A 102 -14.56 15.27 -0.80
C VAL A 102 -14.48 16.75 -0.46
N VAL A 103 -14.91 17.12 0.74
CA VAL A 103 -14.86 18.49 1.26
C VAL A 103 -13.69 18.71 2.18
N ARG A 104 -13.20 17.64 2.81
CA ARG A 104 -12.05 17.69 3.70
C ARG A 104 -11.30 16.36 3.63
N ARG A 105 -9.97 16.43 3.68
CA ARG A 105 -9.09 15.28 3.85
C ARG A 105 -8.28 15.46 5.11
N GLU A 106 -8.31 14.48 5.98
CA GLU A 106 -7.57 14.44 7.22
C GLU A 106 -6.56 13.31 7.21
N VAL A 107 -5.31 13.62 7.54
CA VAL A 107 -4.25 12.62 7.75
C VAL A 107 -4.05 12.42 9.23
N ILE A 108 -4.35 11.24 9.71
CA ILE A 108 -4.30 10.85 11.11
C ILE A 108 -3.03 10.02 11.33
N ILE A 109 -2.16 10.46 12.23
CA ILE A 109 -1.09 9.63 12.76
C ILE A 109 -1.71 8.75 13.84
N PRO A 110 -1.78 7.43 13.62
CA PRO A 110 -2.61 6.60 14.47
C PRO A 110 -1.97 6.32 15.83
N HIS A 111 -2.82 6.28 16.84
CA HIS A 111 -2.53 5.74 18.15
C HIS A 111 -3.18 4.35 18.30
N HIS A 112 -2.90 3.66 19.40
CA HIS A 112 -3.45 2.32 19.66
C HIS A 112 -4.99 2.27 19.69
N ASP A 113 -5.62 3.35 20.14
CA ASP A 113 -7.07 3.52 20.27
C ASP A 113 -7.75 4.12 19.01
N THR A 114 -6.98 4.50 18.00
CA THR A 114 -7.53 5.04 16.74
C THR A 114 -8.39 4.00 16.07
N VAL A 115 -9.67 4.33 15.83
CA VAL A 115 -10.63 3.43 15.19
C VAL A 115 -10.60 3.65 13.68
N ILE A 116 -10.41 2.57 12.93
CA ILE A 116 -10.50 2.55 11.47
C ILE A 116 -11.98 2.54 11.07
N ARG A 117 -12.36 3.45 10.17
CA ARG A 117 -13.71 3.60 9.64
C ARG A 117 -13.79 3.03 8.23
N GLU A 118 -15.03 2.80 7.79
CA GLU A 118 -15.30 2.49 6.38
C GLU A 118 -14.80 3.62 5.48
N ASP A 119 -14.26 3.26 4.33
CA ASP A 119 -13.62 4.15 3.33
C ASP A 119 -12.38 4.90 3.82
N ASP A 120 -11.83 4.59 4.99
CA ASP A 120 -10.51 5.09 5.37
C ASP A 120 -9.44 4.49 4.46
N HIS A 121 -8.52 5.33 3.98
CA HIS A 121 -7.32 4.90 3.32
C HIS A 121 -6.24 4.64 4.37
N VAL A 122 -5.83 3.40 4.51
CA VAL A 122 -4.88 2.97 5.54
C VAL A 122 -3.53 2.74 4.92
N ILE A 123 -2.52 3.46 5.40
CA ILE A 123 -1.13 3.29 4.95
C ILE A 123 -0.46 2.28 5.86
N VAL A 124 -0.08 1.13 5.29
CA VAL A 124 0.55 0.03 6.02
C VAL A 124 1.98 -0.16 5.56
N PHE A 125 2.90 -0.13 6.49
CA PHE A 125 4.30 -0.52 6.27
C PHE A 125 4.48 -2.02 6.40
N CYS A 126 5.16 -2.63 5.43
CA CYS A 126 5.52 -4.04 5.41
C CYS A 126 7.03 -4.20 5.28
N THR A 127 7.65 -4.95 6.19
CA THR A 127 9.09 -5.23 6.16
C THR A 127 9.50 -6.23 5.08
N SER A 128 8.55 -6.78 4.34
CA SER A 128 8.82 -7.63 3.18
C SER A 128 7.62 -7.73 2.26
N LYS A 129 7.89 -8.00 0.98
CA LYS A 129 6.89 -8.20 -0.08
C LYS A 129 5.87 -9.31 0.24
N LYS A 130 6.29 -10.35 0.95
CA LYS A 130 5.44 -11.49 1.33
C LYS A 130 4.33 -11.10 2.30
N LEU A 131 4.51 -10.01 3.04
CA LEU A 131 3.52 -9.53 4.01
C LEU A 131 2.39 -8.75 3.34
N VAL A 132 2.63 -8.17 2.17
CA VAL A 132 1.61 -7.44 1.40
C VAL A 132 0.36 -8.30 1.20
N GLN A 133 0.51 -9.53 0.69
CA GLN A 133 -0.62 -10.43 0.47
C GLN A 133 -1.37 -10.82 1.76
N LYS A 134 -0.67 -10.87 2.90
CA LYS A 134 -1.32 -11.15 4.18
C LYS A 134 -2.13 -9.95 4.67
N VAL A 135 -1.63 -8.74 4.45
CA VAL A 135 -2.34 -7.50 4.77
C VAL A 135 -3.55 -7.34 3.84
N GLU A 136 -3.40 -7.58 2.54
CA GLU A 136 -4.51 -7.57 1.58
C GLU A 136 -5.66 -8.49 2.04
N LYS A 137 -5.34 -9.74 2.41
CA LYS A 137 -6.34 -10.70 2.91
C LYS A 137 -6.99 -10.27 4.23
N LEU A 138 -6.30 -9.51 5.05
CA LEU A 138 -6.84 -8.99 6.30
C LEU A 138 -7.91 -7.94 6.06
N PHE A 139 -7.72 -7.09 5.04
CA PHE A 139 -8.65 -6.03 4.67
C PHE A 139 -9.79 -6.50 3.78
N GLN A 140 -9.69 -7.68 3.18
CA GLN A 140 -10.79 -8.24 2.38
C GLN A 140 -12.03 -8.49 3.24
N VAL A 141 -13.16 -8.02 2.77
CA VAL A 141 -14.47 -8.29 3.37
C VAL A 141 -14.85 -9.75 3.08
N GLY A 142 -15.19 -10.49 4.11
CA GLY A 142 -15.68 -11.86 3.94
C GLY A 142 -17.07 -11.85 3.31
N PHE A 143 -17.19 -12.32 2.07
CA PHE A 143 -18.51 -12.62 1.50
C PHE A 143 -19.08 -13.82 2.26
N HIS A 144 -20.03 -13.57 3.15
CA HIS A 144 -20.90 -14.62 3.65
C HIS A 144 -21.96 -14.86 2.58
N PHE A 145 -21.79 -15.91 1.81
CA PHE A 145 -22.92 -16.48 1.05
C PHE A 145 -23.90 -17.08 2.08
N LEU A 146 -25.07 -16.49 2.17
CA LEU A 146 -26.26 -17.08 2.82
C LEU A 146 -26.76 -18.27 1.98
#